data_2c99d18d1a72e7feefa378e6c909d74e
#
_entry.id   2c99d18d1a72e7feefa378e6c909d74e
#
_cell.length_a   1.000
_cell.length_b   1.000
_cell.length_c   1.000
_cell.angle_alpha   90.00
_cell.angle_beta   90.00
_cell.angle_gamma   90.00
#
_symmetry.space_group_name_H-M   'P 1'
#
loop_
_entity.id
_entity.type
_entity.pdbx_description
1 polymer ?
#
loop_
_entity_poly.entity_id
_entity_poly.type
_entity_poly.pdbx_seq_one_letter_code
_entity_poly.pdbx_strand_id
1 'polypeptide(L)'
;MADKKLIEKIADELPSHCADRLGVNYAQSVNQEHKKTNGQFFTPIEIAGLMGTFAEVSESSLRILDPGCGTAILTCALIESIVQNNSKLQEIDLIVYETDKALIPYTKESLDYLRSWLNAKNIELKFSIHTDDFILENAGCLTDNGNLFSQTINPFDIIVSNPPYFKLPIDDKRAIAAKAVVNGHPNIYAIFMAISARLLKENGQLIFITPRSYASGSYFKLFREYFFKIIEIDNVHLFVSRKDTFNRDKVLQETVIIKGTRKEKTNPKHKVHVYSSHGLKDIDSPIIKSFAQKELIDLSSNEKILYLPTSDSDEAILNVFKNWSGNLNKYNIQISTGPVVAFRSKDHIHDTYQNGTVLLAPLFWLHNVQQMALDWPMPKPEKGQYVRVHDESKSILIPNKNYVLLRRFSAKDDKSRLVAAPYFCNFIEAEYIGVENKVNYIYRPKGHLERNEVIGLCALLNSSLFDSYFRIFNGNVNVSATELREIPLPPLETIKEIGNSVILSNDFSVDKANKIVNEQFEFTLATI
;
A
#
# COMPACT_ATOMS: atom_id res chain seq x y z
N MET A 1 38.28 15.52 -25.17
CA MET A 1 38.51 14.63 -24.02
C MET A 1 37.95 13.28 -24.42
N ALA A 2 38.74 12.21 -24.42
CA ALA A 2 38.24 10.89 -24.73
C ALA A 2 37.19 10.50 -23.67
N ASP A 3 35.99 10.14 -24.12
CA ASP A 3 34.91 9.67 -23.23
C ASP A 3 35.45 8.43 -22.49
N LYS A 4 35.67 8.59 -21.19
CA LYS A 4 36.11 7.51 -20.32
C LYS A 4 34.92 6.53 -20.21
N LYS A 5 34.99 5.39 -20.89
CA LYS A 5 33.95 4.35 -20.80
C LYS A 5 33.75 3.96 -19.33
N LEU A 6 32.51 3.93 -18.88
CA LEU A 6 32.15 3.60 -17.49
C LEU A 6 32.29 2.11 -17.20
N ILE A 7 32.13 1.24 -18.24
CA ILE A 7 32.29 -0.22 -18.15
C ILE A 7 32.93 -0.78 -19.42
N GLU A 8 33.53 -1.96 -19.32
CA GLU A 8 34.00 -2.71 -20.49
C GLU A 8 32.81 -3.28 -21.28
N LYS A 9 32.91 -3.28 -22.62
CA LYS A 9 31.89 -3.91 -23.47
C LYS A 9 32.04 -5.42 -23.43
N ILE A 10 30.92 -6.13 -23.23
CA ILE A 10 30.84 -7.58 -23.37
C ILE A 10 30.16 -7.87 -24.72
N ALA A 11 30.74 -8.82 -25.49
CA ALA A 11 30.17 -9.22 -26.77
C ALA A 11 28.80 -9.89 -26.55
N ASP A 12 27.85 -9.58 -27.44
CA ASP A 12 26.49 -10.15 -27.46
C ASP A 12 25.69 -9.99 -26.16
N GLU A 13 26.09 -9.02 -25.31
CA GLU A 13 25.35 -8.71 -24.07
C GLU A 13 24.00 -8.06 -24.41
N LEU A 14 22.92 -8.45 -23.68
CA LEU A 14 21.63 -7.78 -23.78
C LEU A 14 21.69 -6.37 -23.18
N PRO A 15 20.97 -5.38 -23.74
CA PRO A 15 20.91 -4.01 -23.18
C PRO A 15 20.53 -3.93 -21.71
N SER A 16 19.61 -4.77 -21.25
CA SER A 16 19.21 -4.82 -19.82
C SER A 16 20.36 -5.29 -18.91
N HIS A 17 21.19 -6.24 -19.36
CA HIS A 17 22.36 -6.70 -18.64
C HIS A 17 23.44 -5.61 -18.56
N CYS A 18 23.66 -4.89 -19.65
CA CYS A 18 24.55 -3.73 -19.69
C CYS A 18 24.09 -2.66 -18.70
N ALA A 19 22.79 -2.35 -18.68
CA ALA A 19 22.18 -1.37 -17.77
C ALA A 19 22.29 -1.80 -16.30
N ASP A 20 22.13 -3.11 -15.97
CA ASP A 20 22.32 -3.63 -14.61
C ASP A 20 23.77 -3.46 -14.14
N ARG A 21 24.76 -3.80 -14.99
CA ARG A 21 26.18 -3.61 -14.66
C ARG A 21 26.54 -2.14 -14.45
N LEU A 22 25.97 -1.24 -15.25
CA LEU A 22 26.10 0.20 -15.06
C LEU A 22 25.50 0.65 -13.74
N GLY A 23 24.35 0.10 -13.35
CA GLY A 23 23.71 0.31 -12.07
C GLY A 23 24.55 -0.16 -10.87
N VAL A 24 25.17 -1.34 -10.98
CA VAL A 24 26.11 -1.85 -9.98
C VAL A 24 27.32 -0.94 -9.82
N ASN A 25 27.91 -0.50 -10.94
CA ASN A 25 29.06 0.41 -10.93
C ASN A 25 28.71 1.76 -10.28
N TYR A 26 27.60 2.37 -10.69
CA TYR A 26 27.09 3.59 -10.05
C TYR A 26 26.84 3.39 -8.55
N ALA A 27 26.22 2.29 -8.16
CA ALA A 27 25.91 1.99 -6.77
C ALA A 27 27.15 1.89 -5.86
N GLN A 28 28.31 1.54 -6.42
CA GLN A 28 29.59 1.53 -5.71
C GLN A 28 30.24 2.92 -5.65
N SER A 29 29.88 3.83 -6.54
CA SER A 29 30.42 5.19 -6.61
C SER A 29 29.75 6.20 -5.66
N VAL A 30 28.57 5.87 -5.12
CA VAL A 30 27.77 6.76 -4.25
C VAL A 30 27.56 6.13 -2.87
N ASN A 31 27.39 7.00 -1.84
CA ASN A 31 27.13 6.54 -0.47
C ASN A 31 25.64 6.18 -0.25
N GLN A 32 25.35 5.46 0.86
CA GLN A 32 23.98 5.04 1.20
C GLN A 32 23.05 6.20 1.51
N GLU A 33 23.56 7.31 2.02
CA GLU A 33 22.77 8.51 2.34
C GLU A 33 22.24 9.17 1.07
N HIS A 34 23.07 9.29 0.02
CA HIS A 34 22.68 9.78 -1.29
C HIS A 34 21.52 8.95 -1.89
N LYS A 35 21.65 7.62 -1.86
CA LYS A 35 20.58 6.70 -2.34
C LYS A 35 19.27 6.87 -1.58
N LYS A 36 19.33 6.98 -0.24
CA LYS A 36 18.13 7.16 0.60
C LYS A 36 17.45 8.50 0.34
N THR A 37 18.22 9.57 0.20
CA THR A 37 17.70 10.92 -0.05
C THR A 37 16.97 11.00 -1.37
N ASN A 38 17.47 10.31 -2.40
CA ASN A 38 16.86 10.27 -3.73
C ASN A 38 15.82 9.16 -3.89
N GLY A 39 15.64 8.30 -2.88
CA GLY A 39 14.71 7.16 -2.95
C GLY A 39 15.07 6.15 -4.05
N GLN A 40 16.37 6.03 -4.36
CA GLN A 40 16.89 5.21 -5.47
C GLN A 40 16.93 3.73 -5.07
N PHE A 41 16.10 2.93 -5.73
CA PHE A 41 16.10 1.48 -5.63
C PHE A 41 16.19 0.89 -7.04
N PHE A 42 17.35 0.27 -7.33
CA PHE A 42 17.54 -0.34 -8.65
C PHE A 42 16.73 -1.64 -8.77
N THR A 43 16.00 -1.75 -9.86
CA THR A 43 15.19 -2.94 -10.16
C THR A 43 16.12 -4.12 -10.45
N PRO A 44 15.95 -5.28 -9.76
CA PRO A 44 16.63 -6.51 -10.15
C PRO A 44 16.32 -6.90 -11.60
N ILE A 45 17.28 -7.47 -12.30
CA ILE A 45 17.15 -7.81 -13.71
C ILE A 45 16.02 -8.80 -13.97
N GLU A 46 15.80 -9.74 -13.06
CA GLU A 46 14.73 -10.73 -13.15
C GLU A 46 13.35 -10.04 -13.10
N ILE A 47 13.19 -9.02 -12.24
CA ILE A 47 11.96 -8.24 -12.16
C ILE A 47 11.78 -7.37 -13.40
N ALA A 48 12.86 -6.75 -13.89
CA ALA A 48 12.82 -5.95 -15.11
C ALA A 48 12.40 -6.82 -16.32
N GLY A 49 12.94 -8.02 -16.43
CA GLY A 49 12.55 -9.01 -17.44
C GLY A 49 11.07 -9.38 -17.34
N LEU A 50 10.58 -9.73 -16.13
CA LEU A 50 9.16 -10.02 -15.91
C LEU A 50 8.27 -8.84 -16.31
N MET A 51 8.61 -7.62 -15.90
CA MET A 51 7.82 -6.42 -16.27
C MET A 51 7.79 -6.21 -17.78
N GLY A 52 8.88 -6.50 -18.47
CA GLY A 52 8.96 -6.45 -19.93
C GLY A 52 7.98 -7.39 -20.63
N THR A 53 7.75 -8.59 -20.07
CA THR A 53 6.80 -9.56 -20.64
C THR A 53 5.33 -9.15 -20.58
N PHE A 54 4.99 -8.15 -19.76
CA PHE A 54 3.62 -7.66 -19.66
C PHE A 54 3.22 -6.71 -20.79
N ALA A 55 4.17 -6.22 -21.60
CA ALA A 55 3.86 -5.38 -22.74
C ALA A 55 3.26 -6.17 -23.91
N GLU A 56 2.13 -5.71 -24.41
CA GLU A 56 1.41 -6.31 -25.54
C GLU A 56 1.19 -5.24 -26.60
N VAL A 57 2.08 -5.19 -27.60
CA VAL A 57 2.04 -4.20 -28.67
C VAL A 57 2.32 -4.84 -30.03
N SER A 58 1.69 -4.30 -31.07
CA SER A 58 1.80 -4.79 -32.45
C SER A 58 2.04 -3.69 -33.47
N GLU A 59 2.22 -2.45 -33.00
CA GLU A 59 2.45 -1.28 -33.79
C GLU A 59 3.88 -1.27 -34.35
N SER A 60 4.06 -0.64 -35.52
CA SER A 60 5.39 -0.50 -36.14
C SER A 60 6.20 0.68 -35.57
N SER A 61 5.54 1.64 -34.93
CA SER A 61 6.15 2.78 -34.24
C SER A 61 5.55 2.91 -32.86
N LEU A 62 6.41 3.09 -31.85
CA LEU A 62 6.03 3.19 -30.45
C LEU A 62 6.59 4.43 -29.80
N ARG A 63 5.79 5.08 -28.98
CA ARG A 63 6.22 6.17 -28.11
C ARG A 63 6.20 5.71 -26.65
N ILE A 64 7.39 5.67 -26.02
CA ILE A 64 7.62 5.08 -24.70
C ILE A 64 8.11 6.15 -23.71
N LEU A 65 7.62 6.08 -22.46
CA LEU A 65 8.07 6.93 -21.36
C LEU A 65 8.57 6.07 -20.19
N ASP A 66 9.71 6.47 -19.61
CA ASP A 66 10.18 5.99 -18.31
C ASP A 66 10.42 7.23 -17.40
N PRO A 67 9.48 7.56 -16.51
CA PRO A 67 9.53 8.81 -15.74
C PRO A 67 10.51 8.81 -14.56
N GLY A 68 11.27 7.74 -14.36
CA GLY A 68 12.29 7.61 -13.30
C GLY A 68 13.24 6.48 -13.63
N CYS A 69 13.96 6.63 -14.77
CA CYS A 69 14.60 5.51 -15.46
C CYS A 69 15.83 4.93 -14.75
N GLY A 70 16.49 5.68 -13.84
CA GLY A 70 17.76 5.23 -13.28
C GLY A 70 18.79 4.96 -14.38
N THR A 71 19.35 3.75 -14.42
CA THR A 71 20.23 3.28 -15.52
C THR A 71 19.46 2.76 -16.73
N ALA A 72 18.15 2.96 -16.81
CA ALA A 72 17.25 2.51 -17.87
C ALA A 72 17.11 0.96 -17.99
N ILE A 73 17.32 0.22 -16.92
CA ILE A 73 17.20 -1.25 -16.93
C ILE A 73 15.78 -1.71 -17.32
N LEU A 74 14.73 -1.07 -16.78
CA LEU A 74 13.34 -1.38 -17.13
C LEU A 74 13.04 -1.07 -18.59
N THR A 75 13.49 0.09 -19.07
CA THR A 75 13.36 0.49 -20.47
C THR A 75 14.03 -0.54 -21.39
N CYS A 76 15.26 -0.97 -21.07
CA CYS A 76 16.00 -1.95 -21.86
C CYS A 76 15.26 -3.30 -21.89
N ALA A 77 14.87 -3.84 -20.74
CA ALA A 77 14.17 -5.12 -20.65
C ALA A 77 12.80 -5.10 -21.34
N LEU A 78 12.06 -3.99 -21.23
CA LEU A 78 10.81 -3.77 -21.93
C LEU A 78 11.01 -3.83 -23.45
N ILE A 79 11.97 -3.06 -23.97
CA ILE A 79 12.23 -2.99 -25.41
C ILE A 79 12.74 -4.32 -25.95
N GLU A 80 13.59 -5.04 -25.21
CA GLU A 80 14.02 -6.40 -25.55
C GLU A 80 12.83 -7.35 -25.74
N SER A 81 11.89 -7.34 -24.78
CA SER A 81 10.68 -8.16 -24.84
C SER A 81 9.79 -7.77 -26.04
N ILE A 82 9.61 -6.47 -26.28
CA ILE A 82 8.85 -5.99 -27.44
C ILE A 82 9.47 -6.45 -28.74
N VAL A 83 10.78 -6.31 -28.91
CA VAL A 83 11.50 -6.73 -30.12
C VAL A 83 11.39 -8.25 -30.38
N GLN A 84 11.35 -9.06 -29.31
CA GLN A 84 11.13 -10.50 -29.43
C GLN A 84 9.73 -10.87 -29.91
N ASN A 85 8.72 -10.09 -29.50
CA ASN A 85 7.31 -10.43 -29.71
C ASN A 85 6.63 -9.62 -30.84
N ASN A 86 7.25 -8.54 -31.32
CA ASN A 86 6.71 -7.67 -32.36
C ASN A 86 7.66 -7.54 -33.56
N SER A 87 7.49 -8.40 -34.54
CA SER A 87 8.32 -8.41 -35.77
C SER A 87 8.06 -7.22 -36.71
N LYS A 88 7.05 -6.40 -36.46
CA LYS A 88 6.70 -5.23 -37.28
C LYS A 88 7.33 -3.94 -36.76
N LEU A 89 7.96 -3.96 -35.60
CA LEU A 89 8.56 -2.79 -34.99
C LEU A 89 9.67 -2.19 -35.86
N GLN A 90 9.61 -0.91 -36.13
CA GLN A 90 10.56 -0.18 -36.97
C GLN A 90 11.13 1.06 -36.27
N GLU A 91 10.34 1.69 -35.37
CA GLU A 91 10.75 2.95 -34.75
C GLU A 91 10.29 3.01 -33.29
N ILE A 92 11.14 3.57 -32.43
CA ILE A 92 10.83 3.90 -31.04
C ILE A 92 11.19 5.36 -30.77
N ASP A 93 10.23 6.15 -30.24
CA ASP A 93 10.44 7.47 -29.64
C ASP A 93 10.41 7.32 -28.12
N LEU A 94 11.59 7.38 -27.48
CA LEU A 94 11.79 7.14 -26.06
C LEU A 94 12.05 8.44 -25.31
N ILE A 95 11.24 8.71 -24.28
CA ILE A 95 11.47 9.80 -23.34
C ILE A 95 11.76 9.21 -21.96
N VAL A 96 12.85 9.64 -21.34
CA VAL A 96 13.19 9.22 -19.98
C VAL A 96 13.47 10.42 -19.09
N TYR A 97 13.13 10.30 -17.80
CA TYR A 97 13.43 11.30 -16.77
C TYR A 97 14.40 10.73 -15.75
N GLU A 98 15.43 11.49 -15.40
CA GLU A 98 16.35 11.20 -14.32
C GLU A 98 16.88 12.52 -13.72
N THR A 99 16.64 12.75 -12.43
CA THR A 99 17.03 13.99 -11.76
C THR A 99 18.42 13.95 -11.16
N ASP A 100 18.98 12.76 -10.93
CA ASP A 100 20.32 12.62 -10.37
C ASP A 100 21.40 12.82 -11.45
N LYS A 101 22.02 14.00 -11.40
CA LYS A 101 23.10 14.36 -12.36
C LYS A 101 24.27 13.39 -12.36
N ALA A 102 24.55 12.71 -11.24
CA ALA A 102 25.61 11.71 -11.18
C ALA A 102 25.27 10.43 -11.94
N LEU A 103 23.96 10.14 -12.10
CA LEU A 103 23.47 8.95 -12.79
C LEU A 103 23.32 9.15 -14.31
N ILE A 104 23.11 10.40 -14.77
CA ILE A 104 22.89 10.72 -16.19
C ILE A 104 23.95 10.11 -17.15
N PRO A 105 25.27 10.12 -16.85
CA PRO A 105 26.25 9.49 -17.73
C PRO A 105 26.03 7.99 -17.91
N TYR A 106 25.61 7.30 -16.86
CA TYR A 106 25.29 5.86 -16.88
C TYR A 106 24.02 5.58 -17.69
N THR A 107 22.97 6.39 -17.48
CA THR A 107 21.73 6.34 -18.26
C THR A 107 22.02 6.51 -19.75
N LYS A 108 22.82 7.51 -20.09
CA LYS A 108 23.18 7.79 -21.48
C LYS A 108 23.93 6.62 -22.10
N GLU A 109 24.90 6.04 -21.40
CA GLU A 109 25.66 4.88 -21.91
C GLU A 109 24.78 3.66 -22.15
N SER A 110 23.82 3.38 -21.25
CA SER A 110 22.80 2.33 -21.43
C SER A 110 21.96 2.56 -22.69
N LEU A 111 21.46 3.78 -22.88
CA LEU A 111 20.59 4.11 -24.02
C LEU A 111 21.34 4.16 -25.34
N ASP A 112 22.59 4.59 -25.34
CA ASP A 112 23.48 4.52 -26.54
C ASP A 112 23.80 3.07 -26.91
N TYR A 113 23.95 2.18 -25.90
CA TYR A 113 24.10 0.74 -26.13
C TYR A 113 22.83 0.13 -26.72
N LEU A 114 21.66 0.43 -26.11
CA LEU A 114 20.34 0.00 -26.60
C LEU A 114 20.11 0.43 -28.05
N ARG A 115 20.43 1.69 -28.38
CA ARG A 115 20.33 2.20 -29.76
C ARG A 115 21.19 1.41 -30.73
N SER A 116 22.42 1.09 -30.32
CA SER A 116 23.32 0.29 -31.17
C SER A 116 22.79 -1.13 -31.39
N TRP A 117 22.22 -1.74 -30.35
CA TRP A 117 21.61 -3.07 -30.40
C TRP A 117 20.37 -3.12 -31.30
N LEU A 118 19.52 -2.06 -31.26
CA LEU A 118 18.33 -1.91 -32.11
C LEU A 118 18.70 -1.64 -33.57
N ASN A 119 19.69 -0.79 -33.82
CA ASN A 119 20.18 -0.51 -35.17
C ASN A 119 20.68 -1.77 -35.90
N ALA A 120 21.31 -2.71 -35.17
CA ALA A 120 21.70 -4.01 -35.72
C ALA A 120 20.50 -4.89 -36.14
N LYS A 121 19.28 -4.53 -35.71
CA LYS A 121 17.99 -5.17 -36.04
C LYS A 121 17.13 -4.34 -37.00
N ASN A 122 17.68 -3.26 -37.55
CA ASN A 122 17.00 -2.29 -38.42
C ASN A 122 15.80 -1.58 -37.71
N ILE A 123 15.92 -1.34 -36.43
CA ILE A 123 14.92 -0.58 -35.63
C ILE A 123 15.54 0.74 -35.22
N GLU A 124 14.90 1.85 -35.56
CA GLU A 124 15.33 3.20 -35.20
C GLU A 124 14.95 3.53 -33.75
N LEU A 125 15.91 4.00 -32.95
CA LEU A 125 15.66 4.54 -31.62
C LEU A 125 16.02 6.03 -31.58
N LYS A 126 15.00 6.87 -31.38
CA LYS A 126 15.14 8.26 -30.95
C LYS A 126 14.92 8.32 -29.44
N PHE A 127 15.82 8.97 -28.69
CA PHE A 127 15.63 9.14 -27.28
C PHE A 127 16.01 10.53 -26.77
N SER A 128 15.34 10.97 -25.72
CA SER A 128 15.68 12.17 -24.95
C SER A 128 15.74 11.87 -23.46
N ILE A 129 16.72 12.48 -22.76
CA ILE A 129 16.88 12.40 -21.30
C ILE A 129 16.52 13.76 -20.71
N HIS A 130 15.44 13.80 -19.93
CA HIS A 130 15.00 14.98 -19.19
C HIS A 130 15.59 14.95 -17.78
N THR A 131 16.16 16.05 -17.32
CA THR A 131 16.77 16.17 -15.99
C THR A 131 15.93 16.95 -15.00
N ASP A 132 14.79 17.47 -15.45
CA ASP A 132 13.82 18.19 -14.61
C ASP A 132 12.94 17.21 -13.83
N ASP A 133 12.27 17.72 -12.79
CA ASP A 133 11.36 16.92 -11.97
C ASP A 133 10.11 16.55 -12.78
N PHE A 134 9.92 15.25 -13.01
CA PHE A 134 8.80 14.71 -13.79
C PHE A 134 7.43 15.20 -13.30
N ILE A 135 7.24 15.30 -11.98
CA ILE A 135 5.97 15.73 -11.41
C ILE A 135 5.75 17.21 -11.70
N LEU A 136 6.75 18.06 -11.43
CA LEU A 136 6.60 19.51 -11.60
C LEU A 136 6.37 19.89 -13.07
N GLU A 137 7.00 19.16 -13.99
CA GLU A 137 6.82 19.41 -15.43
C GLU A 137 5.45 18.96 -15.94
N ASN A 138 4.90 17.84 -15.40
CA ASN A 138 3.73 17.18 -15.98
C ASN A 138 2.45 17.26 -15.15
N ALA A 139 2.50 17.73 -13.89
CA ALA A 139 1.31 17.75 -13.00
C ALA A 139 0.14 18.59 -13.54
N GLY A 140 0.39 19.54 -14.43
CA GLY A 140 -0.65 20.32 -15.11
C GLY A 140 -1.71 19.45 -15.80
N CYS A 141 -1.32 18.28 -16.31
CA CYS A 141 -2.25 17.35 -16.96
C CYS A 141 -3.34 16.79 -16.03
N LEU A 142 -3.15 16.84 -14.71
CA LEU A 142 -4.12 16.34 -13.71
C LEU A 142 -5.33 17.27 -13.53
N THR A 143 -5.20 18.55 -13.88
CA THR A 143 -6.23 19.60 -13.70
C THR A 143 -6.92 19.99 -14.99
N ASP A 144 -6.39 19.59 -16.13
CA ASP A 144 -6.93 19.95 -17.45
C ASP A 144 -8.21 19.15 -17.78
N ASN A 145 -9.35 19.77 -17.51
CA ASN A 145 -10.66 19.33 -18.00
C ASN A 145 -10.90 19.73 -19.47
N GLY A 146 -9.89 19.54 -20.35
CA GLY A 146 -10.05 19.80 -21.79
C GLY A 146 -9.94 21.27 -22.19
N ASN A 147 -9.20 22.10 -21.48
CA ASN A 147 -8.92 23.47 -21.91
C ASN A 147 -8.08 23.48 -23.20
N LEU A 148 -8.56 24.23 -24.20
CA LEU A 148 -7.97 24.42 -25.54
C LEU A 148 -6.53 24.99 -25.53
N PHE A 149 -5.97 25.32 -24.37
CA PHE A 149 -4.62 25.90 -24.18
C PHE A 149 -3.63 24.97 -23.49
N SER A 150 -4.01 23.71 -23.16
CA SER A 150 -3.02 22.73 -22.73
C SER A 150 -2.10 22.45 -23.91
N GLN A 151 -0.79 22.53 -23.67
CA GLN A 151 0.20 22.01 -24.63
C GLN A 151 -0.27 20.64 -25.07
N THR A 152 -0.40 20.40 -26.36
CA THR A 152 -0.77 19.12 -26.95
C THR A 152 0.31 18.11 -26.55
N ILE A 153 0.11 17.47 -25.39
CA ILE A 153 0.99 16.39 -24.94
C ILE A 153 0.77 15.26 -25.94
N ASN A 154 1.81 14.96 -26.70
CA ASN A 154 1.80 13.80 -27.57
C ASN A 154 1.72 12.55 -26.68
N PRO A 155 0.62 11.77 -26.65
CA PRO A 155 0.44 10.72 -25.67
C PRO A 155 1.35 9.51 -25.93
N PHE A 156 1.59 8.70 -24.91
CA PHE A 156 2.46 7.54 -24.95
C PHE A 156 1.70 6.23 -25.18
N ASP A 157 2.34 5.30 -25.90
CA ASP A 157 1.84 3.93 -26.07
C ASP A 157 2.06 3.10 -24.82
N ILE A 158 3.27 3.23 -24.24
CA ILE A 158 3.65 2.50 -23.03
C ILE A 158 4.37 3.44 -22.07
N ILE A 159 4.05 3.30 -20.79
CA ILE A 159 4.81 3.92 -19.70
C ILE A 159 5.21 2.83 -18.72
N VAL A 160 6.54 2.69 -18.52
CA VAL A 160 7.10 1.73 -17.58
C VAL A 160 7.86 2.47 -16.48
N SER A 161 7.75 2.06 -15.22
CA SER A 161 8.52 2.69 -14.15
C SER A 161 8.63 1.88 -12.88
N ASN A 162 9.76 2.08 -12.19
CA ASN A 162 9.96 1.86 -10.77
C ASN A 162 10.19 3.24 -10.11
N PRO A 163 9.13 3.97 -9.73
CA PRO A 163 9.27 5.32 -9.20
C PRO A 163 9.90 5.31 -7.80
N PRO A 164 10.39 6.44 -7.28
CA PRO A 164 10.92 6.52 -5.92
C PRO A 164 9.85 6.28 -4.84
N TYR A 165 10.26 5.70 -3.67
CA TYR A 165 9.35 5.28 -2.59
C TYR A 165 9.56 6.09 -1.31
N PHE A 166 9.11 7.34 -1.28
CA PHE A 166 9.11 8.17 -0.07
C PHE A 166 7.87 9.05 0.03
N LYS A 167 7.63 9.54 1.25
CA LYS A 167 6.51 10.46 1.52
C LYS A 167 6.95 11.89 1.32
N LEU A 168 6.09 12.67 0.67
CA LEU A 168 6.27 14.12 0.56
C LEU A 168 5.66 14.85 1.77
N PRO A 169 6.32 15.91 2.29
CA PRO A 169 5.68 16.89 3.15
C PRO A 169 4.44 17.50 2.46
N ILE A 170 3.49 17.97 3.26
CA ILE A 170 2.25 18.56 2.72
C ILE A 170 2.51 19.87 1.94
N ASP A 171 3.57 20.56 2.29
CA ASP A 171 4.04 21.80 1.68
C ASP A 171 5.07 21.60 0.55
N ASP A 172 5.40 20.36 0.21
CA ASP A 172 6.25 20.05 -0.95
C ASP A 172 5.57 20.52 -2.24
N LYS A 173 6.32 21.20 -3.11
CA LYS A 173 5.81 21.72 -4.39
C LYS A 173 5.16 20.65 -5.25
N ARG A 174 5.67 19.41 -5.22
CA ARG A 174 5.12 18.26 -5.96
C ARG A 174 3.78 17.81 -5.39
N ALA A 175 3.65 17.77 -4.04
CA ALA A 175 2.39 17.45 -3.39
C ALA A 175 1.32 18.52 -3.68
N ILE A 176 1.71 19.81 -3.67
CA ILE A 176 0.83 20.93 -4.01
C ILE A 176 0.39 20.87 -5.48
N ALA A 177 1.33 20.59 -6.40
CA ALA A 177 1.03 20.48 -7.84
C ALA A 177 0.06 19.32 -8.14
N ALA A 178 0.15 18.22 -7.39
CA ALA A 178 -0.68 17.02 -7.55
C ALA A 178 -1.92 16.97 -6.64
N LYS A 179 -2.32 18.08 -6.00
CA LYS A 179 -3.46 18.13 -5.05
C LYS A 179 -4.79 17.62 -5.58
N ALA A 180 -4.95 17.54 -6.89
CA ALA A 180 -6.15 16.97 -7.52
C ALA A 180 -6.28 15.46 -7.29
N VAL A 181 -5.18 14.75 -7.06
CA VAL A 181 -5.13 13.28 -6.93
C VAL A 181 -4.54 12.79 -5.62
N VAL A 182 -4.03 13.68 -4.77
CA VAL A 182 -3.46 13.32 -3.47
C VAL A 182 -3.81 14.35 -2.39
N ASN A 183 -3.72 13.94 -1.13
CA ASN A 183 -3.91 14.81 0.04
C ASN A 183 -2.93 14.45 1.16
N GLY A 184 -2.80 15.34 2.14
CA GLY A 184 -1.97 15.13 3.34
C GLY A 184 -0.49 14.93 2.99
N HIS A 185 0.10 13.82 3.44
CA HIS A 185 1.49 13.43 3.18
C HIS A 185 1.53 12.28 2.17
N PRO A 186 1.43 12.56 0.85
CA PRO A 186 1.35 11.52 -0.16
C PRO A 186 2.68 10.79 -0.34
N ASN A 187 2.61 9.53 -0.76
CA ASN A 187 3.77 8.87 -1.33
C ASN A 187 3.97 9.32 -2.78
N ILE A 188 5.20 9.65 -3.13
CA ILE A 188 5.55 10.21 -4.44
C ILE A 188 5.15 9.27 -5.60
N TYR A 189 5.28 7.95 -5.45
CA TYR A 189 4.94 6.98 -6.50
C TYR A 189 3.48 7.04 -6.95
N ALA A 190 2.54 7.41 -6.05
CA ALA A 190 1.13 7.56 -6.44
C ALA A 190 0.93 8.74 -7.41
N ILE A 191 1.73 9.80 -7.25
CA ILE A 191 1.70 10.94 -8.16
C ILE A 191 2.28 10.55 -9.52
N PHE A 192 3.39 9.80 -9.54
CA PHE A 192 3.96 9.24 -10.76
C PHE A 192 2.93 8.41 -11.52
N MET A 193 2.25 7.47 -10.85
CA MET A 193 1.21 6.64 -11.44
C MET A 193 0.05 7.46 -12.01
N ALA A 194 -0.43 8.46 -11.27
CA ALA A 194 -1.56 9.29 -11.70
C ALA A 194 -1.25 10.14 -12.93
N ILE A 195 -0.08 10.78 -12.95
CA ILE A 195 0.40 11.56 -14.12
C ILE A 195 0.59 10.62 -15.30
N SER A 196 1.28 9.50 -15.13
CA SER A 196 1.53 8.52 -16.18
C SER A 196 0.22 7.99 -16.77
N ALA A 197 -0.76 7.66 -15.94
CA ALA A 197 -2.08 7.23 -16.42
C ALA A 197 -2.73 8.29 -17.34
N ARG A 198 -2.52 9.57 -17.07
CA ARG A 198 -3.07 10.67 -17.89
C ARG A 198 -2.30 10.90 -19.18
N LEU A 199 -0.99 10.62 -19.18
CA LEU A 199 -0.12 10.81 -20.35
C LEU A 199 -0.23 9.67 -21.38
N LEU A 200 -0.84 8.53 -21.05
CA LEU A 200 -1.10 7.47 -22.01
C LEU A 200 -2.12 7.88 -23.07
N LYS A 201 -2.00 7.35 -24.27
CA LYS A 201 -3.09 7.36 -25.26
C LYS A 201 -4.23 6.41 -24.83
N GLU A 202 -5.38 6.52 -25.45
CA GLU A 202 -6.44 5.51 -25.32
C GLU A 202 -5.90 4.14 -25.75
N ASN A 203 -6.11 3.11 -24.95
CA ASN A 203 -5.52 1.78 -25.05
C ASN A 203 -3.99 1.70 -24.82
N GLY A 204 -3.33 2.78 -24.42
CA GLY A 204 -1.94 2.75 -23.99
C GLY A 204 -1.78 2.01 -22.66
N GLN A 205 -0.60 1.45 -22.43
CA GLN A 205 -0.29 0.54 -21.33
C GLN A 205 0.62 1.17 -20.28
N LEU A 206 0.27 0.95 -19.01
CA LEU A 206 1.06 1.35 -17.86
C LEU A 206 1.58 0.09 -17.16
N ILE A 207 2.90 0.02 -16.91
CA ILE A 207 3.55 -1.10 -16.23
C ILE A 207 4.41 -0.54 -15.10
N PHE A 208 3.95 -0.68 -13.86
CA PHE A 208 4.60 -0.09 -12.69
C PHE A 208 4.89 -1.14 -11.63
N ILE A 209 6.06 -1.02 -10.99
CA ILE A 209 6.33 -1.70 -9.73
C ILE A 209 6.32 -0.68 -8.60
N THR A 210 5.57 -0.94 -7.55
CA THR A 210 5.38 -0.02 -6.41
C THR A 210 5.10 -0.77 -5.13
N PRO A 211 5.23 -0.13 -3.95
CA PRO A 211 4.64 -0.65 -2.73
C PRO A 211 3.12 -0.77 -2.86
N ARG A 212 2.55 -1.84 -2.31
CA ARG A 212 1.12 -2.14 -2.39
C ARG A 212 0.25 -1.24 -1.48
N SER A 213 0.84 -0.29 -0.71
CA SER A 213 0.11 0.53 0.26
C SER A 213 -1.00 1.41 -0.32
N TYR A 214 -1.00 1.68 -1.63
CA TYR A 214 -2.09 2.40 -2.29
C TYR A 214 -3.38 1.57 -2.40
N ALA A 215 -3.31 0.24 -2.23
CA ALA A 215 -4.48 -0.64 -2.34
C ALA A 215 -5.59 -0.27 -1.33
N SER A 216 -5.24 0.16 -0.10
CA SER A 216 -6.21 0.46 0.95
C SER A 216 -5.95 1.75 1.72
N GLY A 217 -4.71 2.21 1.82
CA GLY A 217 -4.34 3.33 2.68
C GLY A 217 -5.19 4.59 2.47
N SER A 218 -5.61 5.23 3.55
CA SER A 218 -6.51 6.39 3.54
C SER A 218 -5.97 7.60 2.77
N TYR A 219 -4.65 7.80 2.80
CA TYR A 219 -3.99 8.88 2.04
C TYR A 219 -4.05 8.68 0.52
N PHE A 220 -4.40 7.48 0.04
CA PHE A 220 -4.49 7.15 -1.37
C PHE A 220 -5.92 7.16 -1.92
N LYS A 221 -6.90 7.59 -1.13
CA LYS A 221 -8.31 7.61 -1.57
C LYS A 221 -8.50 8.38 -2.87
N LEU A 222 -8.05 9.65 -2.92
CA LEU A 222 -8.17 10.48 -4.13
C LEU A 222 -7.41 9.87 -5.31
N PHE A 223 -6.23 9.29 -5.05
CA PHE A 223 -5.47 8.56 -6.07
C PHE A 223 -6.28 7.38 -6.63
N ARG A 224 -6.84 6.52 -5.78
CA ARG A 224 -7.65 5.37 -6.22
C ARG A 224 -8.88 5.81 -7.01
N GLU A 225 -9.55 6.86 -6.54
CA GLU A 225 -10.71 7.44 -7.21
C GLU A 225 -10.37 7.94 -8.62
N TYR A 226 -9.23 8.59 -8.79
CA TYR A 226 -8.74 9.07 -10.07
C TYR A 226 -8.23 7.91 -10.94
N PHE A 227 -7.33 7.09 -10.43
CA PHE A 227 -6.60 6.07 -11.18
C PHE A 227 -7.52 4.97 -11.72
N PHE A 228 -8.36 4.38 -10.87
CA PHE A 228 -9.27 3.30 -11.29
C PHE A 228 -10.45 3.76 -12.15
N LYS A 229 -10.64 5.07 -12.31
CA LYS A 229 -11.61 5.62 -13.25
C LYS A 229 -11.12 5.55 -14.70
N ILE A 230 -9.81 5.64 -14.92
CA ILE A 230 -9.21 5.76 -16.24
C ILE A 230 -8.28 4.60 -16.61
N ILE A 231 -7.88 3.79 -15.64
CA ILE A 231 -7.05 2.59 -15.85
C ILE A 231 -7.86 1.34 -15.57
N GLU A 232 -7.96 0.49 -16.57
CA GLU A 232 -8.45 -0.88 -16.48
C GLU A 232 -7.26 -1.78 -16.13
N ILE A 233 -7.36 -2.55 -15.03
CA ILE A 233 -6.26 -3.41 -14.59
C ILE A 233 -6.29 -4.69 -15.43
N ASP A 234 -5.16 -5.06 -16.03
CA ASP A 234 -4.99 -6.30 -16.78
C ASP A 234 -4.32 -7.38 -15.93
N ASN A 235 -3.15 -7.04 -15.37
CA ASN A 235 -2.33 -7.96 -14.59
C ASN A 235 -1.87 -7.30 -13.30
N VAL A 236 -1.82 -8.10 -12.24
CA VAL A 236 -1.21 -7.73 -10.96
C VAL A 236 -0.28 -8.87 -10.54
N HIS A 237 0.99 -8.60 -10.27
CA HIS A 237 1.91 -9.57 -9.70
C HIS A 237 2.30 -9.15 -8.30
N LEU A 238 1.92 -9.95 -7.30
CA LEU A 238 2.20 -9.72 -5.89
C LEU A 238 3.40 -10.56 -5.44
N PHE A 239 4.41 -9.90 -4.86
CA PHE A 239 5.51 -10.58 -4.17
C PHE A 239 5.16 -10.72 -2.68
N VAL A 240 4.94 -11.96 -2.23
CA VAL A 240 4.50 -12.24 -0.85
C VAL A 240 5.62 -12.03 0.16
N SER A 241 6.88 -12.32 -0.21
CA SER A 241 8.03 -12.09 0.66
C SER A 241 8.53 -10.64 0.58
N ARG A 242 8.68 -10.00 1.74
CA ARG A 242 9.25 -8.64 1.83
C ARG A 242 10.77 -8.61 1.68
N LYS A 243 11.44 -9.73 1.95
CA LYS A 243 12.90 -9.78 2.04
C LYS A 243 13.56 -10.18 0.74
N ASP A 244 12.86 -10.94 -0.11
CA ASP A 244 13.47 -11.64 -1.23
C ASP A 244 13.35 -10.88 -2.56
N THR A 245 12.57 -9.81 -2.62
CA THR A 245 12.30 -9.06 -3.85
C THR A 245 13.37 -8.01 -4.16
N PHE A 246 13.87 -7.28 -3.15
CA PHE A 246 14.91 -6.25 -3.30
C PHE A 246 16.06 -6.48 -2.31
N ASN A 247 16.71 -7.64 -2.40
CA ASN A 247 17.80 -8.02 -1.50
C ASN A 247 18.99 -7.07 -1.54
N ARG A 248 19.30 -6.46 -2.70
CA ARG A 248 20.43 -5.53 -2.87
C ARG A 248 20.26 -4.24 -2.06
N ASP A 249 19.01 -3.74 -1.93
CA ASP A 249 18.72 -2.43 -1.32
C ASP A 249 18.01 -2.50 0.03
N LYS A 250 17.80 -3.71 0.60
CA LYS A 250 17.14 -3.94 1.90
C LYS A 250 15.76 -3.28 2.02
N VAL A 251 14.99 -3.26 0.94
CA VAL A 251 13.61 -2.73 0.95
C VAL A 251 12.68 -3.74 1.62
N LEU A 252 12.21 -3.42 2.82
CA LEU A 252 11.27 -4.22 3.61
C LEU A 252 9.81 -3.85 3.29
N GLN A 253 9.43 -3.80 2.02
CA GLN A 253 8.05 -3.49 1.62
C GLN A 253 7.50 -4.55 0.67
N GLU A 254 6.21 -4.90 0.84
CA GLU A 254 5.54 -5.68 -0.20
C GLU A 254 5.40 -4.83 -1.44
N THR A 255 5.97 -5.32 -2.51
CA THR A 255 5.86 -4.70 -3.83
C THR A 255 4.83 -5.43 -4.68
N VAL A 256 4.24 -4.68 -5.56
CA VAL A 256 3.29 -5.18 -6.55
C VAL A 256 3.66 -4.60 -7.91
N ILE A 257 3.69 -5.46 -8.93
CA ILE A 257 3.71 -5.00 -10.32
C ILE A 257 2.25 -4.92 -10.78
N ILE A 258 1.89 -3.80 -11.39
CA ILE A 258 0.59 -3.61 -12.01
C ILE A 258 0.78 -3.29 -13.49
N LYS A 259 0.11 -4.04 -14.36
CA LYS A 259 -0.17 -3.64 -15.74
C LYS A 259 -1.60 -3.19 -15.82
N GLY A 260 -1.82 -2.05 -16.44
CA GLY A 260 -3.16 -1.56 -16.73
C GLY A 260 -3.20 -0.82 -18.05
N THR A 261 -4.37 -0.80 -18.66
CA THR A 261 -4.64 -0.16 -19.94
C THR A 261 -5.50 1.07 -19.72
N ARG A 262 -5.16 2.21 -20.33
CA ARG A 262 -5.98 3.41 -20.29
C ARG A 262 -7.26 3.21 -21.08
N LYS A 263 -8.39 3.54 -20.47
CA LYS A 263 -9.72 3.50 -21.08
C LYS A 263 -10.49 4.77 -20.74
N GLU A 264 -11.27 5.29 -21.68
CA GLU A 264 -12.23 6.37 -21.39
C GLU A 264 -13.27 5.92 -20.37
N LYS A 265 -13.67 4.64 -20.44
CA LYS A 265 -14.60 4.02 -19.50
C LYS A 265 -14.17 2.60 -19.20
N THR A 266 -13.83 2.32 -17.93
CA THR A 266 -13.43 1.01 -17.47
C THR A 266 -14.61 0.02 -17.45
N ASN A 267 -14.33 -1.25 -17.81
CA ASN A 267 -15.31 -2.32 -17.80
C ASN A 267 -15.25 -3.11 -16.47
N PRO A 268 -16.30 -3.08 -15.62
CA PRO A 268 -16.29 -3.83 -14.36
C PRO A 268 -16.17 -5.34 -14.53
N LYS A 269 -16.49 -5.89 -15.72
CA LYS A 269 -16.37 -7.30 -16.06
C LYS A 269 -15.04 -7.65 -16.73
N HIS A 270 -14.16 -6.67 -16.91
CA HIS A 270 -12.82 -6.92 -17.47
C HIS A 270 -12.07 -7.96 -16.62
N LYS A 271 -11.40 -8.87 -17.30
CA LYS A 271 -10.69 -9.98 -16.66
C LYS A 271 -9.32 -9.53 -16.20
N VAL A 272 -9.07 -9.63 -14.91
CA VAL A 272 -7.79 -9.31 -14.27
C VAL A 272 -7.08 -10.60 -13.89
N HIS A 273 -5.79 -10.72 -14.25
CA HIS A 273 -4.96 -11.82 -13.80
C HIS A 273 -4.11 -11.41 -12.60
N VAL A 274 -4.27 -12.14 -11.49
CA VAL A 274 -3.49 -11.95 -10.26
C VAL A 274 -2.46 -13.06 -10.18
N TYR A 275 -1.20 -12.68 -10.26
CA TYR A 275 -0.04 -13.54 -10.11
C TYR A 275 0.50 -13.38 -8.69
N SER A 276 0.95 -14.46 -8.06
CA SER A 276 1.66 -14.39 -6.79
C SER A 276 2.88 -15.29 -6.79
N SER A 277 4.01 -14.75 -6.29
CA SER A 277 5.24 -15.47 -6.05
C SER A 277 5.82 -15.10 -4.69
N HIS A 278 6.63 -15.98 -4.09
CA HIS A 278 7.32 -15.68 -2.83
C HIS A 278 8.42 -14.63 -3.01
N GLY A 279 9.15 -14.72 -4.14
CA GLY A 279 10.25 -13.82 -4.43
C GLY A 279 10.83 -14.09 -5.83
N LEU A 280 12.14 -13.85 -5.99
CA LEU A 280 12.81 -14.07 -7.29
C LEU A 280 12.92 -15.55 -7.68
N LYS A 281 12.91 -16.48 -6.71
CA LYS A 281 13.15 -17.91 -6.96
C LYS A 281 12.02 -18.62 -7.69
N ASP A 282 10.79 -18.14 -7.52
CA ASP A 282 9.58 -18.72 -8.10
C ASP A 282 8.84 -17.75 -9.04
N ILE A 283 9.56 -16.72 -9.49
CA ILE A 283 9.03 -15.67 -10.38
C ILE A 283 8.55 -16.23 -11.73
N ASP A 284 9.20 -17.30 -12.23
CA ASP A 284 8.88 -17.96 -13.50
C ASP A 284 7.74 -18.97 -13.39
N SER A 285 7.28 -19.28 -12.17
CA SER A 285 6.20 -20.23 -11.91
C SER A 285 5.21 -19.72 -10.87
N PRO A 286 4.64 -18.52 -11.06
CA PRO A 286 3.72 -17.92 -10.09
C PRO A 286 2.40 -18.68 -10.03
N ILE A 287 1.72 -18.59 -8.89
CA ILE A 287 0.31 -18.96 -8.80
C ILE A 287 -0.51 -17.92 -9.57
N ILE A 288 -1.40 -18.36 -10.45
CA ILE A 288 -2.20 -17.46 -11.29
C ILE A 288 -3.69 -17.65 -10.97
N LYS A 289 -4.36 -16.55 -10.68
CA LYS A 289 -5.81 -16.49 -10.52
C LYS A 289 -6.41 -15.42 -11.43
N SER A 290 -7.69 -15.58 -11.77
CA SER A 290 -8.38 -14.65 -12.65
C SER A 290 -9.70 -14.21 -12.05
N PHE A 291 -9.93 -12.89 -12.05
CA PHE A 291 -11.10 -12.26 -11.46
C PHE A 291 -11.72 -11.26 -12.44
N ALA A 292 -13.01 -10.98 -12.31
CA ALA A 292 -13.56 -9.77 -12.90
C ALA A 292 -13.10 -8.54 -12.07
N GLN A 293 -12.80 -7.42 -12.71
CA GLN A 293 -12.31 -6.20 -12.01
C GLN A 293 -13.21 -5.79 -10.84
N LYS A 294 -14.53 -5.91 -10.99
CA LYS A 294 -15.50 -5.62 -9.90
C LYS A 294 -15.35 -6.53 -8.66
N GLU A 295 -14.70 -7.66 -8.79
CA GLU A 295 -14.44 -8.59 -7.67
C GLU A 295 -13.23 -8.16 -6.86
N LEU A 296 -12.31 -7.43 -7.49
CA LEU A 296 -11.11 -6.88 -6.87
C LEU A 296 -11.29 -5.44 -6.39
N ILE A 297 -12.17 -4.65 -7.05
CA ILE A 297 -12.40 -3.24 -6.72
C ILE A 297 -13.88 -2.95 -6.81
N ASP A 298 -14.49 -2.54 -5.69
CA ASP A 298 -15.82 -1.95 -5.72
C ASP A 298 -15.72 -0.47 -6.09
N LEU A 299 -15.90 -0.15 -7.36
CA LEU A 299 -15.87 1.22 -7.88
C LEU A 299 -17.01 2.10 -7.36
N SER A 300 -18.08 1.51 -6.80
CA SER A 300 -19.19 2.24 -6.18
C SER A 300 -18.89 2.64 -4.74
N SER A 301 -17.96 1.97 -4.07
CA SER A 301 -17.56 2.29 -2.71
C SER A 301 -16.81 3.62 -2.62
N ASN A 302 -16.89 4.30 -1.47
CA ASN A 302 -16.15 5.54 -1.24
C ASN A 302 -14.63 5.34 -1.24
N GLU A 303 -14.15 4.18 -0.77
CA GLU A 303 -12.72 3.94 -0.57
C GLU A 303 -12.05 3.27 -1.76
N LYS A 304 -12.79 2.58 -2.64
CA LYS A 304 -12.28 1.86 -3.82
C LYS A 304 -11.05 1.00 -3.49
N ILE A 305 -11.16 0.22 -2.41
CA ILE A 305 -10.09 -0.67 -1.96
C ILE A 305 -9.80 -1.72 -3.05
N LEU A 306 -8.52 -1.96 -3.31
CA LEU A 306 -8.06 -3.03 -4.19
C LEU A 306 -7.75 -4.28 -3.36
N TYR A 307 -8.55 -5.32 -3.54
CA TYR A 307 -8.34 -6.64 -2.96
C TYR A 307 -7.44 -7.47 -3.86
N LEU A 308 -6.49 -8.18 -3.27
CA LEU A 308 -5.52 -8.99 -4.01
C LEU A 308 -5.48 -10.42 -3.44
N PRO A 309 -6.51 -11.24 -3.71
CA PRO A 309 -6.53 -12.64 -3.30
C PRO A 309 -5.50 -13.44 -4.07
N THR A 310 -4.71 -14.26 -3.36
CA THR A 310 -3.61 -15.05 -3.92
C THR A 310 -3.82 -16.55 -3.81
N SER A 311 -4.83 -16.98 -3.05
CA SER A 311 -5.14 -18.39 -2.77
C SER A 311 -6.64 -18.68 -2.86
N ASP A 312 -7.01 -19.98 -2.92
CA ASP A 312 -8.42 -20.41 -2.86
C ASP A 312 -9.06 -20.05 -1.52
N SER A 313 -8.26 -20.08 -0.43
CA SER A 313 -8.73 -19.65 0.88
C SER A 313 -9.03 -18.14 0.92
N ASP A 314 -8.25 -17.29 0.23
CA ASP A 314 -8.55 -15.86 0.13
C ASP A 314 -9.88 -15.63 -0.61
N GLU A 315 -10.16 -16.39 -1.67
CA GLU A 315 -11.43 -16.31 -2.40
C GLU A 315 -12.61 -16.74 -1.52
N ALA A 316 -12.47 -17.84 -0.78
CA ALA A 316 -13.50 -18.31 0.16
C ALA A 316 -13.79 -17.23 1.23
N ILE A 317 -12.75 -16.61 1.78
CA ILE A 317 -12.87 -15.50 2.73
C ILE A 317 -13.62 -14.32 2.12
N LEU A 318 -13.21 -13.86 0.93
CA LEU A 318 -13.90 -12.76 0.25
C LEU A 318 -15.39 -13.07 0.01
N ASN A 319 -15.73 -14.31 -0.31
CA ASN A 319 -17.11 -14.74 -0.52
C ASN A 319 -17.93 -14.68 0.78
N VAL A 320 -17.35 -15.01 1.93
CA VAL A 320 -18.03 -14.83 3.23
C VAL A 320 -18.36 -13.35 3.45
N PHE A 321 -17.37 -12.46 3.30
CA PHE A 321 -17.55 -11.01 3.53
C PHE A 321 -18.49 -10.34 2.51
N LYS A 322 -18.55 -10.81 1.27
CA LYS A 322 -19.51 -10.30 0.24
C LYS A 322 -20.98 -10.46 0.67
N ASN A 323 -21.29 -11.44 1.51
CA ASN A 323 -22.64 -11.69 1.99
C ASN A 323 -23.04 -10.73 3.14
N TRP A 324 -22.11 -9.96 3.68
CA TRP A 324 -22.36 -9.05 4.79
C TRP A 324 -22.57 -7.62 4.31
N SER A 325 -23.74 -7.07 4.61
CA SER A 325 -24.09 -5.70 4.27
C SER A 325 -23.94 -4.73 5.42
N GLY A 326 -23.60 -5.21 6.63
CA GLY A 326 -23.39 -4.43 7.85
C GLY A 326 -22.02 -3.74 7.86
N ASN A 327 -21.88 -2.72 8.67
CA ASN A 327 -20.61 -2.12 9.09
C ASN A 327 -20.81 -1.34 10.39
N LEU A 328 -19.73 -0.83 10.97
CA LEU A 328 -19.80 -0.08 12.23
C LEU A 328 -20.81 1.07 12.17
N ASN A 329 -20.78 1.86 11.10
CA ASN A 329 -21.67 3.03 10.96
C ASN A 329 -23.15 2.65 10.91
N LYS A 330 -23.51 1.58 10.18
CA LYS A 330 -24.88 1.07 10.11
C LYS A 330 -25.43 0.62 11.47
N TYR A 331 -24.54 0.20 12.38
CA TYR A 331 -24.91 -0.24 13.72
C TYR A 331 -24.81 0.89 14.75
N ASN A 332 -24.65 2.15 14.30
CA ASN A 332 -24.43 3.31 15.15
C ASN A 332 -23.24 3.10 16.11
N ILE A 333 -22.20 2.46 15.61
CA ILE A 333 -20.92 2.24 16.27
C ILE A 333 -19.85 3.03 15.51
N GLN A 334 -18.91 3.60 16.22
CA GLN A 334 -17.82 4.38 15.64
C GLN A 334 -16.46 3.85 16.10
N ILE A 335 -15.44 4.17 15.34
CA ILE A 335 -14.06 3.93 15.69
C ILE A 335 -13.26 5.23 15.57
N SER A 336 -12.44 5.49 16.56
CA SER A 336 -11.52 6.65 16.60
C SER A 336 -10.14 6.23 17.09
N THR A 337 -9.16 7.06 16.81
CA THR A 337 -7.80 6.88 17.33
C THR A 337 -7.69 7.54 18.71
N GLY A 338 -6.97 6.89 19.62
CA GLY A 338 -6.70 7.43 20.95
C GLY A 338 -6.14 8.85 20.91
N PRO A 339 -6.67 9.78 21.72
CA PRO A 339 -6.31 11.18 21.66
C PRO A 339 -5.00 11.52 22.39
N VAL A 340 -4.46 10.61 23.23
CA VAL A 340 -3.21 10.86 23.96
C VAL A 340 -2.01 10.68 23.05
N VAL A 341 -1.36 11.79 22.70
CA VAL A 341 -0.10 11.79 21.94
C VAL A 341 1.05 11.96 22.92
N ALA A 342 1.74 10.87 23.28
CA ALA A 342 2.66 10.80 24.41
C ALA A 342 3.71 11.92 24.45
N PHE A 343 4.36 12.25 23.34
CA PHE A 343 5.39 13.30 23.30
C PHE A 343 4.83 14.74 23.45
N ARG A 344 3.52 14.93 23.16
CA ARG A 344 2.84 16.23 23.35
C ARG A 344 2.20 16.35 24.73
N SER A 345 1.97 15.23 25.40
CA SER A 345 1.22 15.14 26.65
C SER A 345 2.11 14.75 27.84
N LYS A 346 3.45 14.89 27.71
CA LYS A 346 4.41 14.46 28.75
C LYS A 346 4.10 15.04 30.13
N ASP A 347 3.73 16.32 30.19
CA ASP A 347 3.49 17.02 31.45
C ASP A 347 2.23 16.55 32.18
N HIS A 348 1.35 15.81 31.47
CA HIS A 348 0.12 15.27 32.02
C HIS A 348 0.22 13.78 32.35
N ILE A 349 1.31 13.10 31.97
CA ILE A 349 1.50 11.65 32.13
C ILE A 349 2.32 11.36 33.39
N HIS A 350 1.82 10.46 34.25
CA HIS A 350 2.43 10.08 35.51
C HIS A 350 2.57 8.57 35.66
N ASP A 351 3.63 8.12 36.35
CA ASP A 351 3.95 6.72 36.53
C ASP A 351 3.17 6.03 37.63
N THR A 352 2.88 6.77 38.70
CA THR A 352 2.28 6.24 39.94
C THR A 352 1.06 7.01 40.37
N TYR A 353 0.15 6.31 41.05
CA TYR A 353 -0.93 6.93 41.78
C TYR A 353 -0.35 7.63 43.00
N GLN A 354 -0.40 8.94 43.07
CA GLN A 354 -0.03 9.71 44.26
C GLN A 354 -1.26 9.82 45.17
N ASN A 355 -1.14 9.32 46.39
CA ASN A 355 -2.18 9.49 47.42
C ASN A 355 -2.37 10.99 47.68
N GLY A 356 -3.52 11.53 47.29
CA GLY A 356 -3.89 12.93 47.55
C GLY A 356 -4.83 13.52 46.48
N THR A 357 -5.09 14.79 46.56
CA THR A 357 -6.08 15.60 45.87
C THR A 357 -6.04 15.62 44.33
N VAL A 358 -5.20 14.85 43.70
CA VAL A 358 -5.03 14.84 42.25
C VAL A 358 -5.87 13.73 41.62
N LEU A 359 -6.83 14.09 40.80
CA LEU A 359 -7.64 13.14 40.04
C LEU A 359 -6.80 12.58 38.87
N LEU A 360 -6.69 11.26 38.79
CA LEU A 360 -5.92 10.54 37.77
C LEU A 360 -6.85 9.66 36.94
N ALA A 361 -6.66 9.67 35.62
CA ALA A 361 -7.30 8.75 34.67
C ALA A 361 -6.30 7.65 34.25
N PRO A 362 -6.69 6.38 34.23
CA PRO A 362 -5.82 5.31 33.72
C PRO A 362 -5.48 5.53 32.24
N LEU A 363 -4.24 5.26 31.85
CA LEU A 363 -3.76 5.43 30.48
C LEU A 363 -3.46 4.07 29.85
N PHE A 364 -4.14 3.77 28.76
CA PHE A 364 -3.95 2.54 27.99
C PHE A 364 -3.05 2.75 26.79
N TRP A 365 -1.92 2.07 26.82
CA TRP A 365 -0.93 2.03 25.76
C TRP A 365 -1.17 0.86 24.82
N LEU A 366 -0.53 0.87 23.62
CA LEU A 366 -0.58 -0.24 22.68
C LEU A 366 -0.21 -1.58 23.34
N HIS A 367 0.78 -1.62 24.22
CA HIS A 367 1.23 -2.86 24.86
C HIS A 367 0.27 -3.43 25.90
N ASN A 368 -0.69 -2.62 26.40
CA ASN A 368 -1.75 -3.12 27.28
C ASN A 368 -2.81 -3.93 26.51
N VAL A 369 -2.98 -3.67 25.23
CA VAL A 369 -3.98 -4.33 24.39
C VAL A 369 -3.43 -5.67 23.92
N GLN A 370 -4.04 -6.77 24.40
CA GLN A 370 -3.75 -8.14 23.99
C GLN A 370 -4.98 -8.72 23.27
N GLN A 371 -4.83 -9.87 22.61
CA GLN A 371 -5.96 -10.55 21.99
C GLN A 371 -6.96 -11.00 23.08
N MET A 372 -8.20 -10.56 23.01
CA MET A 372 -9.28 -10.87 23.96
C MET A 372 -9.01 -10.43 25.42
N ALA A 373 -7.91 -9.75 25.73
CA ALA A 373 -7.51 -9.37 27.08
C ALA A 373 -6.89 -7.96 27.14
N LEU A 374 -7.10 -7.29 28.26
CA LEU A 374 -6.47 -6.00 28.56
C LEU A 374 -5.60 -6.16 29.81
N ASP A 375 -4.29 -5.95 29.64
CA ASP A 375 -3.32 -6.03 30.73
C ASP A 375 -2.99 -4.63 31.25
N TRP A 376 -3.51 -4.29 32.42
CA TRP A 376 -3.23 -3.02 33.06
C TRP A 376 -3.36 -3.15 34.60
N PRO A 377 -2.48 -2.53 35.39
CA PRO A 377 -1.31 -1.77 34.97
C PRO A 377 -0.17 -2.65 34.46
N MET A 378 0.57 -2.16 33.46
CA MET A 378 1.78 -2.80 32.94
C MET A 378 2.90 -1.76 32.84
N PRO A 379 3.60 -1.47 33.94
CA PRO A 379 4.65 -0.45 33.98
C PRO A 379 5.78 -0.76 33.00
N LYS A 380 6.20 0.27 32.24
CA LYS A 380 7.38 0.23 31.39
C LYS A 380 8.16 1.53 31.55
N PRO A 381 9.50 1.51 31.40
CA PRO A 381 10.29 2.73 31.42
C PRO A 381 9.71 3.79 30.49
N GLU A 382 9.64 5.04 30.94
CA GLU A 382 9.13 6.22 30.22
C GLU A 382 7.65 6.13 29.79
N LYS A 383 6.87 5.17 30.32
CA LYS A 383 5.44 5.00 30.00
C LYS A 383 4.58 5.08 31.26
N GLY A 384 4.21 6.29 31.65
CA GLY A 384 3.34 6.51 32.79
C GLY A 384 1.98 5.84 32.63
N GLN A 385 1.42 5.37 33.72
CA GLN A 385 0.20 4.57 33.76
C GLN A 385 -1.07 5.41 33.89
N TYR A 386 -0.90 6.73 34.09
CA TYR A 386 -2.01 7.64 34.37
C TYR A 386 -1.85 8.97 33.62
N VAL A 387 -2.99 9.62 33.39
CA VAL A 387 -3.07 11.01 32.95
C VAL A 387 -3.72 11.82 34.07
N ARG A 388 -3.08 12.92 34.46
CA ARG A 388 -3.68 13.88 35.41
C ARG A 388 -4.89 14.55 34.78
N VAL A 389 -6.03 14.54 35.52
CA VAL A 389 -7.29 15.14 35.05
C VAL A 389 -7.36 16.59 35.50
N HIS A 390 -7.35 17.50 34.57
CA HIS A 390 -7.57 18.94 34.76
C HIS A 390 -8.05 19.55 33.44
N ASP A 391 -8.42 20.81 33.44
CA ASP A 391 -9.12 21.41 32.29
C ASP A 391 -8.35 21.29 30.95
N GLU A 392 -7.01 21.46 30.98
CA GLU A 392 -6.20 21.35 29.78
C GLU A 392 -6.10 19.90 29.27
N SER A 393 -6.09 18.90 30.15
CA SER A 393 -5.96 17.49 29.77
C SER A 393 -7.30 16.84 29.42
N LYS A 394 -8.45 17.42 29.76
CA LYS A 394 -9.76 16.85 29.42
C LYS A 394 -9.95 16.61 27.92
N SER A 395 -9.35 17.45 27.08
CA SER A 395 -9.43 17.33 25.61
C SER A 395 -8.75 16.06 25.06
N ILE A 396 -7.82 15.48 25.81
CA ILE A 396 -7.10 14.24 25.44
C ILE A 396 -7.61 13.00 26.21
N LEU A 397 -8.68 13.14 26.98
CA LEU A 397 -9.33 12.05 27.70
C LEU A 397 -10.67 11.70 27.06
N ILE A 398 -11.09 10.46 27.25
CA ILE A 398 -12.42 10.00 26.84
C ILE A 398 -13.23 9.55 28.08
N PRO A 399 -14.57 9.67 28.07
CA PRO A 399 -15.39 9.20 29.15
C PRO A 399 -15.18 7.71 29.44
N ASN A 400 -15.27 7.29 30.69
CA ASN A 400 -15.18 5.88 31.06
C ASN A 400 -16.46 5.15 30.65
N LYS A 401 -16.42 4.44 29.53
CA LYS A 401 -17.52 3.64 28.94
C LYS A 401 -17.01 2.27 28.51
N ASN A 402 -17.90 1.42 28.01
CA ASN A 402 -17.50 0.17 27.38
C ASN A 402 -16.90 0.44 25.99
N TYR A 403 -15.74 -0.15 25.71
CA TYR A 403 -14.98 -0.01 24.48
C TYR A 403 -14.43 -1.33 23.97
N VAL A 404 -14.17 -1.42 22.67
CA VAL A 404 -13.18 -2.36 22.13
C VAL A 404 -11.91 -1.55 21.84
N LEU A 405 -10.82 -1.89 22.50
CA LEU A 405 -9.51 -1.28 22.25
C LEU A 405 -8.76 -2.13 21.23
N LEU A 406 -8.18 -1.51 20.19
CA LEU A 406 -7.54 -2.21 19.09
C LEU A 406 -6.18 -1.62 18.81
N ARG A 407 -5.14 -2.46 18.68
CA ARG A 407 -3.81 -1.99 18.28
C ARG A 407 -3.87 -1.34 16.89
N ARG A 408 -3.28 -0.14 16.79
CA ARG A 408 -3.18 0.58 15.52
C ARG A 408 -1.95 0.21 14.70
N PHE A 409 -0.98 -0.44 15.30
CA PHE A 409 0.25 -0.89 14.66
C PHE A 409 0.47 -2.37 14.89
N SER A 410 0.68 -3.08 13.81
CA SER A 410 1.10 -4.48 13.80
C SER A 410 1.98 -4.71 12.58
N ALA A 411 3.06 -5.47 12.72
CA ALA A 411 3.86 -5.86 11.58
C ALA A 411 3.11 -6.91 10.75
N LYS A 412 3.42 -7.02 9.46
CA LYS A 412 2.80 -8.05 8.62
C LYS A 412 3.20 -9.46 9.03
N ASP A 413 4.43 -9.59 9.51
CA ASP A 413 4.98 -10.85 10.00
C ASP A 413 4.50 -11.18 11.43
N ASP A 414 3.71 -10.29 12.08
CA ASP A 414 3.07 -10.59 13.35
C ASP A 414 2.06 -11.73 13.16
N LYS A 415 1.95 -12.59 14.16
CA LYS A 415 1.01 -13.72 14.19
C LYS A 415 -0.42 -13.27 13.88
N SER A 416 -0.80 -12.07 14.34
CA SER A 416 -2.08 -11.44 14.07
C SER A 416 -1.91 -9.96 13.76
N ARG A 417 -2.59 -9.50 12.71
CA ARG A 417 -2.65 -8.09 12.33
C ARG A 417 -3.66 -7.32 13.19
N LEU A 418 -4.79 -7.96 13.49
CA LEU A 418 -5.83 -7.41 14.33
C LEU A 418 -5.66 -7.95 15.76
N VAL A 419 -5.48 -7.04 16.72
CA VAL A 419 -5.33 -7.36 18.14
C VAL A 419 -6.28 -6.46 18.92
N ALA A 420 -7.39 -7.02 19.39
CA ALA A 420 -8.47 -6.32 20.05
C ALA A 420 -8.70 -6.83 21.49
N ALA A 421 -8.93 -5.90 22.41
CA ALA A 421 -9.20 -6.17 23.82
C ALA A 421 -10.56 -5.57 24.24
N PRO A 422 -11.36 -6.28 25.05
CA PRO A 422 -12.54 -5.71 25.66
C PRO A 422 -12.16 -4.77 26.81
N TYR A 423 -12.81 -3.63 26.90
CA TYR A 423 -12.75 -2.73 28.03
C TYR A 423 -14.16 -2.46 28.55
N PHE A 424 -14.35 -2.61 29.87
CA PHE A 424 -15.62 -2.33 30.55
C PHE A 424 -15.43 -1.20 31.55
N CYS A 425 -16.42 -0.31 31.64
CA CYS A 425 -16.36 0.87 32.52
C CYS A 425 -16.22 0.55 34.02
N ASN A 426 -16.55 -0.67 34.43
CA ASN A 426 -16.37 -1.16 35.80
C ASN A 426 -14.97 -1.80 36.04
N PHE A 427 -14.08 -1.77 35.05
CA PHE A 427 -12.70 -2.30 35.20
C PHE A 427 -11.89 -1.44 36.18
N ILE A 428 -12.11 -0.14 36.18
CA ILE A 428 -11.49 0.83 37.09
C ILE A 428 -12.50 1.89 37.45
N GLU A 429 -12.51 2.29 38.74
CA GLU A 429 -13.29 3.43 39.22
C GLU A 429 -12.62 4.74 38.78
N ALA A 430 -13.10 5.31 37.68
CA ALA A 430 -12.62 6.57 37.10
C ALA A 430 -13.74 7.22 36.29
N GLU A 431 -13.73 8.54 36.17
CA GLU A 431 -14.66 9.28 35.30
C GLU A 431 -14.21 9.29 33.84
N TYR A 432 -12.89 9.34 33.64
CA TYR A 432 -12.23 9.40 32.34
C TYR A 432 -11.15 8.34 32.22
N ILE A 433 -10.81 8.00 30.96
CA ILE A 433 -9.66 7.18 30.63
C ILE A 433 -8.81 7.86 29.55
N GLY A 434 -7.50 7.61 29.56
CA GLY A 434 -6.57 7.97 28.50
C GLY A 434 -6.35 6.80 27.54
N VAL A 435 -6.34 7.06 26.25
CA VAL A 435 -5.99 6.07 25.22
C VAL A 435 -4.90 6.65 24.33
N GLU A 436 -3.76 5.94 24.24
CA GLU A 436 -2.61 6.36 23.39
C GLU A 436 -3.00 6.39 21.92
N ASN A 437 -2.39 7.30 21.15
CA ASN A 437 -2.62 7.45 19.71
C ASN A 437 -2.15 6.26 18.85
N LYS A 438 -1.53 5.24 19.45
CA LYS A 438 -1.22 3.95 18.83
C LYS A 438 -2.30 2.89 19.09
N VAL A 439 -3.39 3.27 19.73
CA VAL A 439 -4.57 2.43 19.98
C VAL A 439 -5.78 3.10 19.34
N ASN A 440 -6.58 2.33 18.61
CA ASN A 440 -7.92 2.72 18.20
C ASN A 440 -8.92 2.25 19.25
N TYR A 441 -10.05 2.95 19.38
CA TYR A 441 -11.14 2.53 20.24
C TYR A 441 -12.47 2.56 19.49
N ILE A 442 -13.26 1.49 19.67
CA ILE A 442 -14.59 1.33 19.07
C ILE A 442 -15.61 1.61 20.16
N TYR A 443 -16.62 2.41 19.85
CA TYR A 443 -17.59 2.92 20.83
C TYR A 443 -18.94 3.24 20.21
N ARG A 444 -19.97 3.36 21.04
CA ARG A 444 -21.27 3.91 20.63
C ARG A 444 -21.35 5.40 21.01
N PRO A 445 -21.54 6.32 20.05
CA PRO A 445 -21.49 7.78 20.29
C PRO A 445 -22.50 8.24 21.34
N LYS A 446 -23.73 7.74 21.25
CA LYS A 446 -24.81 8.03 22.22
C LYS A 446 -25.15 6.75 22.97
N GLY A 447 -24.65 6.62 24.21
CA GLY A 447 -24.87 5.44 25.05
C GLY A 447 -23.62 4.59 25.25
N HIS A 448 -23.82 3.29 25.44
CA HIS A 448 -22.79 2.30 25.69
C HIS A 448 -22.88 1.16 24.68
N LEU A 449 -21.76 0.47 24.43
CA LEU A 449 -21.79 -0.87 23.87
C LEU A 449 -22.25 -1.86 24.94
N GLU A 450 -23.12 -2.78 24.57
CA GLU A 450 -23.52 -3.88 25.45
C GLU A 450 -22.34 -4.85 25.65
N ARG A 451 -22.36 -5.62 26.75
CA ARG A 451 -21.26 -6.54 27.06
C ARG A 451 -21.05 -7.57 25.95
N ASN A 452 -22.13 -8.13 25.41
CA ASN A 452 -22.08 -9.10 24.32
C ASN A 452 -21.62 -8.46 22.99
N GLU A 453 -21.93 -7.19 22.73
CA GLU A 453 -21.40 -6.47 21.57
C GLU A 453 -19.88 -6.28 21.67
N VAL A 454 -19.38 -5.88 22.84
CA VAL A 454 -17.92 -5.72 23.07
C VAL A 454 -17.21 -7.04 22.87
N ILE A 455 -17.68 -8.12 23.49
CA ILE A 455 -17.06 -9.44 23.41
C ILE A 455 -17.18 -10.00 21.98
N GLY A 456 -18.34 -9.86 21.33
CA GLY A 456 -18.56 -10.33 19.96
C GLY A 456 -17.67 -9.62 18.94
N LEU A 457 -17.55 -8.29 19.04
CA LEU A 457 -16.62 -7.51 18.19
C LEU A 457 -15.17 -7.90 18.45
N CYS A 458 -14.76 -8.10 19.71
CA CYS A 458 -13.43 -8.58 20.03
C CYS A 458 -13.18 -9.98 19.45
N ALA A 459 -14.13 -10.90 19.58
CA ALA A 459 -14.02 -12.25 19.01
C ALA A 459 -13.84 -12.22 17.49
N LEU A 460 -14.67 -11.45 16.79
CA LEU A 460 -14.55 -11.26 15.34
C LEU A 460 -13.19 -10.69 14.95
N LEU A 461 -12.79 -9.57 15.54
CA LEU A 461 -11.53 -8.90 15.18
C LEU A 461 -10.28 -9.72 15.48
N ASN A 462 -10.32 -10.59 16.49
CA ASN A 462 -9.20 -11.49 16.82
C ASN A 462 -9.28 -12.84 16.08
N SER A 463 -10.33 -13.10 15.31
CA SER A 463 -10.49 -14.36 14.59
C SER A 463 -9.54 -14.46 13.39
N SER A 464 -9.18 -15.69 13.04
CA SER A 464 -8.41 -15.98 11.83
C SER A 464 -9.13 -15.54 10.56
N LEU A 465 -10.46 -15.59 10.53
CA LEU A 465 -11.29 -15.13 9.43
C LEU A 465 -11.11 -13.63 9.15
N PHE A 466 -11.22 -12.79 10.18
CA PHE A 466 -11.04 -11.33 10.04
C PHE A 466 -9.59 -10.94 9.81
N ASP A 467 -8.63 -11.61 10.45
CA ASP A 467 -7.20 -11.36 10.24
C ASP A 467 -6.79 -11.67 8.80
N SER A 468 -7.24 -12.80 8.27
CA SER A 468 -6.98 -13.19 6.87
C SER A 468 -7.65 -12.23 5.89
N TYR A 469 -8.92 -11.87 6.11
CA TYR A 469 -9.59 -10.85 5.28
C TYR A 469 -8.82 -9.53 5.26
N PHE A 470 -8.37 -9.05 6.43
CA PHE A 470 -7.61 -7.82 6.53
C PHE A 470 -6.29 -7.89 5.75
N ARG A 471 -5.63 -9.05 5.74
CA ARG A 471 -4.38 -9.28 4.99
C ARG A 471 -4.55 -9.25 3.48
N ILE A 472 -5.72 -9.58 2.94
CA ILE A 472 -5.98 -9.59 1.49
C ILE A 472 -5.81 -8.18 0.89
N PHE A 473 -6.17 -7.13 1.60
CA PHE A 473 -6.08 -5.76 1.07
C PHE A 473 -5.09 -4.84 1.79
N ASN A 474 -4.81 -5.08 3.08
CA ASN A 474 -3.93 -4.18 3.82
C ASN A 474 -2.45 -4.44 3.52
N GLY A 475 -1.81 -3.47 2.88
CA GLY A 475 -0.37 -3.44 2.57
C GLY A 475 0.48 -2.62 3.55
N ASN A 476 -0.12 -2.03 4.59
CA ASN A 476 0.54 -1.13 5.54
C ASN A 476 0.83 -1.80 6.89
N VAL A 477 1.74 -1.25 7.67
CA VAL A 477 1.92 -1.62 9.10
C VAL A 477 0.83 -1.04 10.00
N ASN A 478 0.08 -0.06 9.50
CA ASN A 478 -1.00 0.58 10.23
C ASN A 478 -2.30 -0.20 10.06
N VAL A 479 -3.04 -0.35 11.15
CA VAL A 479 -4.44 -0.75 11.19
C VAL A 479 -5.27 0.53 11.35
N SER A 480 -5.68 1.11 10.24
CA SER A 480 -6.30 2.44 10.26
C SER A 480 -7.77 2.36 10.63
N ALA A 481 -8.24 3.34 11.41
CA ALA A 481 -9.66 3.46 11.75
C ALA A 481 -10.55 3.60 10.50
N THR A 482 -10.03 4.20 9.43
CA THR A 482 -10.74 4.36 8.15
C THR A 482 -10.96 3.01 7.47
N GLU A 483 -9.92 2.16 7.40
CA GLU A 483 -10.04 0.82 6.83
C GLU A 483 -11.05 -0.04 7.62
N LEU A 484 -10.99 0.03 8.95
CA LEU A 484 -11.90 -0.74 9.82
C LEU A 484 -13.36 -0.30 9.73
N ARG A 485 -13.64 0.97 9.40
CA ARG A 485 -15.03 1.44 9.16
C ARG A 485 -15.67 0.78 7.96
N GLU A 486 -14.88 0.46 6.97
CA GLU A 486 -15.35 -0.11 5.69
C GLU A 486 -15.38 -1.64 5.70
N ILE A 487 -14.82 -2.31 6.73
CA ILE A 487 -14.89 -3.77 6.83
C ILE A 487 -16.37 -4.19 6.94
N PRO A 488 -16.85 -5.06 6.03
CA PRO A 488 -18.18 -5.64 6.17
C PRO A 488 -18.30 -6.41 7.48
N LEU A 489 -19.42 -6.24 8.16
CA LEU A 489 -19.76 -6.95 9.39
C LEU A 489 -21.02 -7.79 9.20
N PRO A 490 -21.11 -8.96 9.87
CA PRO A 490 -22.34 -9.72 9.92
C PRO A 490 -23.45 -8.94 10.64
N PRO A 491 -24.71 -9.37 10.60
CA PRO A 491 -25.80 -8.73 11.33
C PRO A 491 -25.44 -8.48 12.81
N LEU A 492 -25.90 -7.36 13.36
CA LEU A 492 -25.58 -6.99 14.77
C LEU A 492 -26.01 -8.08 15.75
N GLU A 493 -27.15 -8.73 15.50
CA GLU A 493 -27.62 -9.84 16.33
C GLU A 493 -26.65 -11.03 16.30
N THR A 494 -26.09 -11.37 15.14
CA THR A 494 -25.05 -12.39 15.05
C THR A 494 -23.80 -12.02 15.85
N ILE A 495 -23.41 -10.74 15.86
CA ILE A 495 -22.29 -10.27 16.69
C ILE A 495 -22.61 -10.48 18.18
N LYS A 496 -23.84 -10.18 18.61
CA LYS A 496 -24.30 -10.40 19.98
C LYS A 496 -24.37 -11.88 20.35
N GLU A 497 -24.82 -12.73 19.44
CA GLU A 497 -24.86 -14.20 19.61
C GLU A 497 -23.45 -14.77 19.82
N ILE A 498 -22.47 -14.36 19.00
CA ILE A 498 -21.05 -14.72 19.18
C ILE A 498 -20.58 -14.27 20.57
N GLY A 499 -20.85 -13.02 20.94
CA GLY A 499 -20.49 -12.50 22.26
C GLY A 499 -21.10 -13.29 23.40
N ASN A 500 -22.39 -13.63 23.32
CA ASN A 500 -23.08 -14.46 24.30
C ASN A 500 -22.48 -15.87 24.39
N SER A 501 -22.14 -16.50 23.25
CA SER A 501 -21.52 -17.82 23.21
C SER A 501 -20.15 -17.83 23.90
N VAL A 502 -19.33 -16.79 23.69
CA VAL A 502 -18.05 -16.63 24.41
C VAL A 502 -18.29 -16.43 25.92
N ILE A 503 -19.24 -15.59 26.32
CA ILE A 503 -19.57 -15.33 27.73
C ILE A 503 -20.05 -16.63 28.41
N LEU A 504 -20.96 -17.37 27.78
CA LEU A 504 -21.48 -18.62 28.30
C LEU A 504 -20.44 -19.72 28.41
N SER A 505 -19.43 -19.73 27.54
CA SER A 505 -18.32 -20.68 27.62
C SER A 505 -17.44 -20.48 28.85
N ASN A 506 -17.48 -19.31 29.45
CA ASN A 506 -16.58 -18.85 30.53
C ASN A 506 -15.08 -18.98 30.16
N ASP A 507 -14.77 -19.04 28.85
CA ASP A 507 -13.42 -19.10 28.30
C ASP A 507 -13.23 -17.94 27.30
N PHE A 508 -12.47 -16.93 27.72
CA PHE A 508 -12.17 -15.75 26.92
C PHE A 508 -10.85 -15.87 26.15
N SER A 509 -10.33 -17.09 25.98
CA SER A 509 -9.13 -17.31 25.17
C SER A 509 -9.41 -17.01 23.69
N VAL A 510 -8.34 -16.63 22.99
CA VAL A 510 -8.40 -16.40 21.53
C VAL A 510 -8.83 -17.65 20.78
N ASP A 511 -8.32 -18.83 21.21
CA ASP A 511 -8.64 -20.10 20.57
C ASP A 511 -10.13 -20.43 20.68
N LYS A 512 -10.72 -20.21 21.86
CA LYS A 512 -12.16 -20.40 22.07
C LYS A 512 -13.00 -19.42 21.26
N ALA A 513 -12.62 -18.13 21.26
CA ALA A 513 -13.30 -17.10 20.48
C ALA A 513 -13.24 -17.40 18.98
N ASN A 514 -12.06 -17.77 18.48
CA ASN A 514 -11.85 -18.15 17.08
C ASN A 514 -12.69 -19.39 16.68
N LYS A 515 -12.74 -20.40 17.55
CA LYS A 515 -13.58 -21.58 17.32
C LYS A 515 -15.05 -21.21 17.18
N ILE A 516 -15.59 -20.38 18.09
CA ILE A 516 -16.99 -19.93 18.04
C ILE A 516 -17.28 -19.14 16.75
N VAL A 517 -16.38 -18.24 16.34
CA VAL A 517 -16.52 -17.48 15.09
C VAL A 517 -16.52 -18.41 13.87
N ASN A 518 -15.59 -19.36 13.82
CA ASN A 518 -15.48 -20.30 12.72
C ASN A 518 -16.73 -21.22 12.62
N GLU A 519 -17.25 -21.70 13.75
CA GLU A 519 -18.48 -22.49 13.81
C GLU A 519 -19.69 -21.66 13.34
N GLN A 520 -19.79 -20.39 13.74
CA GLN A 520 -20.90 -19.49 13.36
C GLN A 520 -20.98 -19.27 11.83
N PHE A 521 -19.83 -19.23 11.14
CA PHE A 521 -19.78 -18.94 9.70
C PHE A 521 -19.42 -20.16 8.86
N GLU A 522 -19.42 -21.37 9.46
CA GLU A 522 -19.04 -22.63 8.82
C GLU A 522 -17.68 -22.53 8.09
N PHE A 523 -16.76 -21.76 8.68
CA PHE A 523 -15.47 -21.45 8.10
C PHE A 523 -14.37 -22.32 8.72
N THR A 524 -13.65 -23.07 7.88
CA THR A 524 -12.46 -23.81 8.30
C THR A 524 -11.31 -23.38 7.41
N LEU A 525 -10.30 -22.73 8.00
CA LEU A 525 -9.02 -22.57 7.32
C LEU A 525 -8.47 -23.97 7.09
N ALA A 526 -8.35 -24.40 5.83
CA ALA A 526 -7.56 -25.58 5.52
C ALA A 526 -6.17 -25.36 6.10
N THR A 527 -5.78 -26.22 7.03
CA THR A 527 -4.41 -26.25 7.60
C THR A 527 -3.47 -26.50 6.41
N ILE A 528 -2.68 -25.49 6.03
CA ILE A 528 -1.60 -25.60 5.06
C ILE A 528 -0.39 -26.21 5.75
#